data_e27cad35f12e851fb4c8f1dfce8a54ff
#
_entry.id   e27cad35f12e851fb4c8f1dfce8a54ff
#
_cell.length_a   1.000
_cell.length_b   1.000
_cell.length_c   1.000
_cell.angle_alpha   90.00
_cell.angle_beta   90.00
_cell.angle_gamma   90.00
#
_symmetry.space_group_name_H-M   'P 1'
#
loop_
_entity.id
_entity.type
_entity.pdbx_description
1 polymer ?
#
loop_
_entity_poly.entity_id
_entity_poly.type
_entity_poly.pdbx_seq_one_letter_code
_entity_poly.pdbx_strand_id
1 'polypeptide(L)'
;KDLLDVVEKIRPDFIVTYRHLHSEAWRWPYSLGEHLDVLIRVIEAPVAIMPHPDREGVPEHAMKNTGSVMAITDHLAGEDVLVNYAAHFTSLGGTLHLTHIEDEATFERYVDAISKIPEIDTDIAKEAIHAQLLHDPSEYIDSCEQVLKENGADLNVVKHVTHGHKLEEHRKAVGENQ
;
A
#
# COMPACT_ATOMS: atom_id res chain seq x y z
N LYS A 1 -8.51 26.51 3.08
CA LYS A 1 -8.92 26.86 4.46
C LYS A 1 -10.34 26.34 4.72
N ASP A 2 -11.28 26.65 3.85
CA ASP A 2 -12.69 26.27 4.03
C ASP A 2 -12.92 24.76 4.05
N LEU A 3 -12.17 23.97 3.27
CA LEU A 3 -12.29 22.52 3.25
C LEU A 3 -11.81 21.89 4.58
N LEU A 4 -10.68 22.33 5.11
CA LEU A 4 -10.18 21.85 6.40
C LEU A 4 -11.09 22.25 7.55
N ASP A 5 -11.63 23.49 7.54
CA ASP A 5 -12.59 23.96 8.55
C ASP A 5 -13.87 23.09 8.54
N VAL A 6 -14.32 22.63 7.36
CA VAL A 6 -15.47 21.72 7.23
C VAL A 6 -15.13 20.34 7.78
N VAL A 7 -13.97 19.78 7.44
CA VAL A 7 -13.53 18.46 7.93
C VAL A 7 -13.37 18.46 9.45
N GLU A 8 -12.76 19.50 10.02
CA GLU A 8 -12.60 19.65 11.47
C GLU A 8 -13.95 19.74 12.20
N LYS A 9 -14.93 20.43 11.60
CA LYS A 9 -16.27 20.56 12.17
C LYS A 9 -17.07 19.28 12.11
N ILE A 10 -17.00 18.54 10.96
CA ILE A 10 -17.78 17.32 10.73
C ILE A 10 -17.14 16.11 11.42
N ARG A 11 -15.80 16.06 11.47
CA ARG A 11 -15.01 14.92 11.96
C ARG A 11 -15.43 13.62 11.30
N PRO A 12 -15.32 13.51 9.96
CA PRO A 12 -15.73 12.29 9.26
C PRO A 12 -14.79 11.13 9.60
N ASP A 13 -15.33 9.92 9.66
CA ASP A 13 -14.57 8.69 9.81
C ASP A 13 -13.83 8.31 8.51
N PHE A 14 -14.29 8.84 7.36
CA PHE A 14 -13.76 8.52 6.05
C PHE A 14 -14.09 9.62 5.02
N ILE A 15 -13.14 9.94 4.15
CA ILE A 15 -13.32 10.94 3.09
C ILE A 15 -13.17 10.29 1.72
N VAL A 16 -14.10 10.60 0.81
CA VAL A 16 -14.03 10.16 -0.59
C VAL A 16 -13.86 11.38 -1.48
N THR A 17 -12.89 11.34 -2.35
CA THR A 17 -12.60 12.43 -3.28
C THR A 17 -11.91 11.93 -4.55
N TYR A 18 -11.58 12.82 -5.47
CA TYR A 18 -10.75 12.55 -6.65
C TYR A 18 -9.66 13.61 -6.81
N ARG A 19 -8.65 13.29 -7.62
CA ARG A 19 -7.52 14.21 -7.84
C ARG A 19 -7.97 15.51 -8.51
N HIS A 20 -7.29 16.60 -8.20
CA HIS A 20 -7.45 17.89 -8.86
C HIS A 20 -8.90 18.41 -8.87
N LEU A 21 -9.53 18.45 -7.68
CA LEU A 21 -10.85 19.06 -7.50
C LEU A 21 -10.93 20.42 -8.21
N HIS A 22 -11.93 20.60 -9.05
CA HIS A 22 -12.22 21.85 -9.77
C HIS A 22 -11.12 22.32 -10.76
N SER A 23 -10.26 21.42 -11.24
CA SER A 23 -9.21 21.79 -12.19
C SER A 23 -9.02 20.71 -13.27
N GLU A 24 -8.58 21.12 -14.45
CA GLU A 24 -8.23 20.25 -15.58
C GLU A 24 -6.87 19.52 -15.36
N ALA A 25 -6.17 19.82 -14.30
CA ALA A 25 -4.85 19.27 -14.01
C ALA A 25 -4.86 17.77 -13.68
N TRP A 26 -6.02 17.14 -13.53
CA TRP A 26 -6.17 15.68 -13.42
C TRP A 26 -5.57 14.91 -14.61
N ARG A 27 -5.39 15.56 -15.74
CA ARG A 27 -4.72 15.01 -16.94
C ARG A 27 -3.23 14.77 -16.69
N TRP A 28 -2.62 15.46 -15.73
CA TRP A 28 -1.21 15.26 -15.39
C TRP A 28 -1.07 14.02 -14.50
N PRO A 29 -0.37 12.97 -14.95
CA PRO A 29 -0.03 11.84 -14.10
C PRO A 29 0.87 12.32 -12.94
N TYR A 30 0.97 11.60 -11.87
CA TYR A 30 1.88 11.83 -10.74
C TYR A 30 1.60 13.05 -9.84
N SER A 31 0.50 13.76 -10.03
CA SER A 31 0.07 14.83 -9.13
C SER A 31 -1.28 14.53 -8.52
N LEU A 32 -1.43 14.76 -7.23
CA LEU A 32 -2.71 14.64 -6.51
C LEU A 32 -3.53 15.93 -6.57
N GLY A 33 -2.85 17.06 -6.77
CA GLY A 33 -3.43 18.39 -6.70
C GLY A 33 -3.28 19.03 -5.31
N GLU A 34 -3.19 20.35 -5.29
CA GLU A 34 -2.86 21.13 -4.11
C GLU A 34 -3.81 20.85 -2.92
N HIS A 35 -5.12 20.77 -3.17
CA HIS A 35 -6.11 20.54 -2.13
C HIS A 35 -5.98 19.16 -1.49
N LEU A 36 -5.74 18.14 -2.31
CA LEU A 36 -5.62 16.78 -1.83
C LEU A 36 -4.28 16.56 -1.12
N ASP A 37 -3.20 17.15 -1.61
CA ASP A 37 -1.89 17.11 -0.94
C ASP A 37 -1.95 17.71 0.47
N VAL A 38 -2.70 18.79 0.66
CA VAL A 38 -2.90 19.38 1.99
C VAL A 38 -3.80 18.48 2.84
N LEU A 39 -4.90 18.00 2.27
CA LEU A 39 -5.89 17.18 2.98
C LEU A 39 -5.23 15.95 3.60
N ILE A 40 -4.51 15.14 2.80
CA ILE A 40 -3.88 13.89 3.28
C ILE A 40 -2.75 14.09 4.28
N ARG A 41 -2.19 15.32 4.39
CA ARG A 41 -1.12 15.63 5.35
C ARG A 41 -1.63 16.17 6.68
N VAL A 42 -2.84 16.69 6.71
CA VAL A 42 -3.36 17.44 7.86
C VAL A 42 -4.42 16.66 8.62
N ILE A 43 -5.15 15.78 7.96
CA ILE A 43 -6.25 15.03 8.56
C ILE A 43 -5.83 13.60 8.93
N GLU A 44 -6.40 13.10 10.01
CA GLU A 44 -6.19 11.72 10.46
C GLU A 44 -7.16 10.72 9.81
N ALA A 45 -8.31 11.22 9.31
CA ALA A 45 -9.30 10.36 8.66
C ALA A 45 -8.76 9.78 7.33
N PRO A 46 -8.97 8.49 7.04
CA PRO A 46 -8.61 7.88 5.78
C PRO A 46 -9.25 8.57 4.58
N VAL A 47 -8.51 8.69 3.48
CA VAL A 47 -8.95 9.33 2.24
C VAL A 47 -8.94 8.35 1.08
N ALA A 48 -10.10 8.02 0.53
CA ALA A 48 -10.20 7.30 -0.73
C ALA A 48 -10.11 8.26 -1.92
N ILE A 49 -9.18 7.99 -2.81
CA ILE A 49 -8.96 8.77 -4.02
C ILE A 49 -9.53 8.00 -5.21
N MET A 50 -10.72 8.40 -5.63
CA MET A 50 -11.38 7.79 -6.78
C MET A 50 -10.79 8.28 -8.11
N PRO A 51 -10.94 7.52 -9.20
CA PRO A 51 -10.66 8.03 -10.54
C PRO A 51 -11.49 9.29 -10.81
N HIS A 52 -10.88 10.27 -11.51
CA HIS A 52 -11.63 11.48 -11.91
C HIS A 52 -12.78 11.09 -12.85
N PRO A 53 -14.01 11.61 -12.68
CA PRO A 53 -15.19 11.21 -13.46
C PRO A 53 -15.03 11.42 -14.97
N ASP A 54 -14.28 12.46 -15.39
CA ASP A 54 -14.04 12.76 -16.80
C ASP A 54 -12.82 12.03 -17.40
N ARG A 55 -12.17 11.12 -16.62
CA ARG A 55 -11.00 10.39 -17.09
C ARG A 55 -11.41 9.25 -18.02
N GLU A 56 -10.94 9.31 -19.26
CA GLU A 56 -11.02 8.19 -20.20
C GLU A 56 -10.06 7.05 -19.77
N GLY A 57 -10.43 5.80 -20.10
CA GLY A 57 -9.59 4.63 -19.85
C GLY A 57 -9.51 4.18 -18.40
N VAL A 58 -10.44 4.58 -17.55
CA VAL A 58 -10.60 3.97 -16.22
C VAL A 58 -11.08 2.53 -16.42
N PRO A 59 -10.41 1.52 -15.87
CA PRO A 59 -10.87 0.14 -15.97
C PRO A 59 -12.28 0.01 -15.43
N GLU A 60 -13.16 -0.65 -16.19
CA GLU A 60 -14.59 -0.73 -15.84
C GLU A 60 -14.81 -1.38 -14.47
N HIS A 61 -13.99 -2.38 -14.12
CA HIS A 61 -14.03 -3.06 -12.84
C HIS A 61 -13.68 -2.14 -11.66
N ALA A 62 -12.78 -1.16 -11.87
CA ALA A 62 -12.35 -0.24 -10.80
C ALA A 62 -13.48 0.64 -10.25
N MET A 63 -14.60 0.74 -10.97
CA MET A 63 -15.78 1.52 -10.58
C MET A 63 -16.98 0.64 -10.19
N LYS A 64 -16.87 -0.69 -10.36
CA LYS A 64 -18.02 -1.59 -10.16
C LYS A 64 -17.95 -2.41 -8.89
N ASN A 65 -16.76 -2.81 -8.48
CA ASN A 65 -16.61 -3.66 -7.31
C ASN A 65 -15.20 -3.52 -6.69
N THR A 66 -15.05 -4.10 -5.53
CA THR A 66 -13.78 -4.24 -4.80
C THR A 66 -13.43 -5.72 -4.63
N GLY A 67 -13.64 -6.52 -5.66
CA GLY A 67 -13.34 -7.95 -5.68
C GLY A 67 -11.85 -8.28 -5.57
N SER A 68 -10.98 -7.31 -5.92
CA SER A 68 -9.53 -7.41 -5.76
C SER A 68 -9.00 -6.11 -5.15
N VAL A 69 -8.45 -6.20 -3.95
CA VAL A 69 -7.89 -5.06 -3.20
C VAL A 69 -6.44 -5.35 -2.85
N MET A 70 -5.56 -4.38 -3.06
CA MET A 70 -4.13 -4.50 -2.75
C MET A 70 -3.74 -3.47 -1.68
N ALA A 71 -3.20 -3.94 -0.55
CA ALA A 71 -2.58 -3.10 0.45
C ALA A 71 -1.10 -2.89 0.09
N ILE A 72 -0.70 -1.64 -0.09
CA ILE A 72 0.65 -1.23 -0.46
C ILE A 72 1.20 -0.32 0.63
N THR A 73 2.34 -0.68 1.20
CA THR A 73 3.03 0.11 2.22
C THR A 73 4.54 -0.12 2.15
N ASP A 74 5.30 0.78 2.75
CA ASP A 74 6.76 0.63 2.88
C ASP A 74 7.15 -0.37 3.98
N HIS A 75 6.30 -0.54 4.99
CA HIS A 75 6.50 -1.44 6.11
C HIS A 75 5.19 -2.14 6.45
N LEU A 76 4.94 -3.29 5.84
CA LEU A 76 3.68 -4.02 6.06
C LEU A 76 3.57 -4.57 7.48
N ALA A 77 4.66 -5.06 8.04
CA ALA A 77 4.68 -5.61 9.39
C ALA A 77 4.35 -4.51 10.42
N GLY A 78 3.24 -4.72 11.17
CA GLY A 78 2.73 -3.75 12.13
C GLY A 78 1.73 -2.71 11.58
N GLU A 79 1.40 -2.79 10.29
CA GLU A 79 0.39 -1.90 9.66
C GLU A 79 -1.04 -2.48 9.76
N ASP A 80 -1.43 -2.88 10.95
CA ASP A 80 -2.74 -3.52 11.21
C ASP A 80 -3.92 -2.66 10.76
N VAL A 81 -3.82 -1.34 10.88
CA VAL A 81 -4.87 -0.40 10.47
C VAL A 81 -5.05 -0.45 8.95
N LEU A 82 -3.97 -0.45 8.18
CA LEU A 82 -4.04 -0.56 6.72
C LEU A 82 -4.64 -1.90 6.29
N VAL A 83 -4.19 -3.01 6.91
CA VAL A 83 -4.70 -4.35 6.62
C VAL A 83 -6.20 -4.44 6.93
N ASN A 84 -6.65 -3.90 8.07
CA ASN A 84 -8.05 -3.85 8.44
C ASN A 84 -8.90 -3.07 7.44
N TYR A 85 -8.45 -1.88 7.03
CA TYR A 85 -9.16 -1.12 5.99
C TYR A 85 -9.21 -1.89 4.67
N ALA A 86 -8.10 -2.45 4.21
CA ALA A 86 -8.04 -3.21 2.97
C ALA A 86 -8.99 -4.43 3.02
N ALA A 87 -9.03 -5.15 4.13
CA ALA A 87 -9.94 -6.27 4.34
C ALA A 87 -11.42 -5.83 4.30
N HIS A 88 -11.77 -4.71 4.97
CA HIS A 88 -13.13 -4.16 4.94
C HIS A 88 -13.55 -3.67 3.56
N PHE A 89 -12.62 -3.17 2.75
CA PHE A 89 -12.90 -2.76 1.38
C PHE A 89 -13.01 -3.93 0.41
N THR A 90 -12.44 -5.09 0.73
CA THR A 90 -12.54 -6.27 -0.13
C THR A 90 -13.94 -6.85 -0.06
N SER A 91 -14.57 -7.04 -1.21
CA SER A 91 -15.89 -7.67 -1.30
C SER A 91 -15.86 -9.09 -0.75
N LEU A 92 -16.98 -9.58 -0.20
CA LEU A 92 -17.11 -10.96 0.27
C LEU A 92 -16.75 -11.96 -0.84
N GLY A 93 -15.93 -12.94 -0.53
CA GLY A 93 -15.36 -13.88 -1.51
C GLY A 93 -14.29 -13.28 -2.42
N GLY A 94 -13.90 -12.02 -2.20
CA GLY A 94 -12.88 -11.33 -2.96
C GLY A 94 -11.45 -11.68 -2.54
N THR A 95 -10.47 -11.07 -3.23
CA THR A 95 -9.05 -11.29 -3.00
C THR A 95 -8.40 -10.05 -2.40
N LEU A 96 -7.76 -10.25 -1.26
CA LEU A 96 -6.93 -9.26 -0.58
C LEU A 96 -5.45 -9.57 -0.85
N HIS A 97 -4.78 -8.68 -1.57
CA HIS A 97 -3.34 -8.76 -1.81
C HIS A 97 -2.59 -7.96 -0.74
N LEU A 98 -1.77 -8.64 0.05
CA LEU A 98 -0.88 -8.01 1.03
C LEU A 98 0.53 -7.98 0.44
N THR A 99 1.04 -6.76 0.22
CA THR A 99 2.28 -6.55 -0.56
C THR A 99 3.35 -5.91 0.30
N HIS A 100 4.51 -6.55 0.36
CA HIS A 100 5.74 -5.99 0.91
C HIS A 100 6.86 -6.08 -0.13
N ILE A 101 7.55 -4.98 -0.37
CA ILE A 101 8.70 -4.93 -1.26
C ILE A 101 9.87 -4.34 -0.49
N GLU A 102 10.87 -5.18 -0.22
CA GLU A 102 12.14 -4.71 0.35
C GLU A 102 12.91 -3.91 -0.68
N ASP A 103 13.26 -2.68 -0.33
CA ASP A 103 13.93 -1.74 -1.23
C ASP A 103 15.39 -2.10 -1.45
N GLU A 104 15.77 -2.33 -2.71
CA GLU A 104 17.12 -2.73 -3.09
C GLU A 104 18.18 -1.71 -2.64
N ALA A 105 17.90 -0.41 -2.77
CA ALA A 105 18.87 0.61 -2.38
C ALA A 105 19.06 0.68 -0.85
N THR A 106 18.04 0.34 -0.09
CA THR A 106 18.12 0.22 1.37
C THR A 106 18.94 -1.02 1.76
N PHE A 107 18.68 -2.14 1.13
CA PHE A 107 19.43 -3.37 1.33
C PHE A 107 20.92 -3.20 0.99
N GLU A 108 21.25 -2.59 -0.14
CA GLU A 108 22.64 -2.32 -0.54
C GLU A 108 23.37 -1.44 0.48
N ARG A 109 22.70 -0.47 1.10
CA ARG A 109 23.28 0.36 2.17
C ARG A 109 23.63 -0.45 3.42
N TYR A 110 22.81 -1.44 3.77
CA TYR A 110 23.11 -2.37 4.88
C TYR A 110 24.34 -3.22 4.56
N VAL A 111 24.39 -3.78 3.36
CA VAL A 111 25.55 -4.58 2.90
C VAL A 111 26.82 -3.74 2.86
N ASP A 112 26.78 -2.52 2.35
CA ASP A 112 27.93 -1.59 2.34
C ASP A 112 28.41 -1.25 3.77
N ALA A 113 27.49 -1.04 4.69
CA ALA A 113 27.86 -0.77 6.08
C ALA A 113 28.56 -1.98 6.73
N ILE A 114 28.05 -3.18 6.50
CA ILE A 114 28.60 -4.43 7.05
C ILE A 114 29.93 -4.77 6.44
N SER A 115 30.14 -4.53 5.15
CA SER A 115 31.43 -4.78 4.47
C SER A 115 32.61 -4.01 5.06
N LYS A 116 32.35 -2.96 5.85
CA LYS A 116 33.37 -2.17 6.55
C LYS A 116 33.76 -2.74 7.92
N ILE A 117 33.14 -3.84 8.35
CA ILE A 117 33.42 -4.51 9.61
C ILE A 117 34.29 -5.74 9.35
N PRO A 118 35.59 -5.69 9.66
CA PRO A 118 36.53 -6.77 9.26
C PRO A 118 36.21 -8.16 9.84
N GLU A 119 35.50 -8.21 10.96
CA GLU A 119 35.16 -9.46 11.66
C GLU A 119 33.94 -10.17 11.09
N ILE A 120 33.23 -9.57 10.14
CA ILE A 120 32.00 -10.11 9.55
C ILE A 120 32.28 -10.57 8.12
N ASP A 121 31.96 -11.82 7.83
CA ASP A 121 31.91 -12.33 6.46
C ASP A 121 30.71 -11.67 5.73
N THR A 122 31.03 -10.78 4.80
CA THR A 122 30.01 -9.97 4.11
C THR A 122 29.05 -10.80 3.27
N ASP A 123 29.51 -11.89 2.65
CA ASP A 123 28.65 -12.71 1.80
C ASP A 123 27.65 -13.51 2.64
N ILE A 124 28.10 -14.10 3.73
CA ILE A 124 27.22 -14.81 4.67
C ILE A 124 26.21 -13.83 5.31
N ALA A 125 26.68 -12.66 5.72
CA ALA A 125 25.81 -11.63 6.33
C ALA A 125 24.77 -11.13 5.32
N LYS A 126 25.15 -10.94 4.07
CA LYS A 126 24.25 -10.50 3.00
C LYS A 126 23.09 -11.49 2.79
N GLU A 127 23.40 -12.78 2.68
CA GLU A 127 22.38 -13.81 2.53
C GLU A 127 21.44 -13.89 3.75
N ALA A 128 22.02 -13.86 4.96
CA ALA A 128 21.25 -13.92 6.19
C ALA A 128 20.30 -12.71 6.36
N ILE A 129 20.79 -11.51 6.08
CA ILE A 129 19.98 -10.27 6.17
C ILE A 129 18.87 -10.30 5.11
N HIS A 130 19.19 -10.66 3.87
CA HIS A 130 18.18 -10.77 2.82
C HIS A 130 17.07 -11.74 3.18
N ALA A 131 17.43 -12.93 3.69
CA ALA A 131 16.47 -13.91 4.15
C ALA A 131 15.58 -13.39 5.28
N GLN A 132 16.17 -12.68 6.27
CA GLN A 132 15.43 -12.14 7.40
C GLN A 132 14.48 -11.00 7.00
N LEU A 133 14.91 -10.11 6.11
CA LEU A 133 14.09 -9.00 5.62
C LEU A 133 12.85 -9.45 4.86
N LEU A 134 12.88 -10.61 4.22
CA LEU A 134 11.72 -11.19 3.55
C LEU A 134 10.90 -12.11 4.48
N HIS A 135 11.55 -12.69 5.50
CA HIS A 135 10.89 -13.59 6.44
C HIS A 135 9.85 -12.87 7.30
N ASP A 136 10.24 -11.78 7.95
CA ASP A 136 9.37 -11.06 8.89
C ASP A 136 8.05 -10.56 8.26
N PRO A 137 8.06 -9.90 7.09
CA PRO A 137 6.83 -9.53 6.40
C PRO A 137 6.00 -10.75 5.97
N SER A 138 6.66 -11.85 5.62
CA SER A 138 5.97 -13.09 5.25
C SER A 138 5.21 -13.68 6.44
N GLU A 139 5.84 -13.77 7.62
CA GLU A 139 5.19 -14.26 8.84
C GLU A 139 4.06 -13.33 9.29
N TYR A 140 4.25 -12.01 9.16
CA TYR A 140 3.20 -11.05 9.46
C TYR A 140 1.95 -11.27 8.58
N ILE A 141 2.13 -11.48 7.27
CA ILE A 141 1.02 -11.76 6.36
C ILE A 141 0.31 -13.07 6.73
N ASP A 142 1.07 -14.12 7.05
CA ASP A 142 0.50 -15.41 7.48
C ASP A 142 -0.33 -15.24 8.75
N SER A 143 0.13 -14.43 9.70
CA SER A 143 -0.62 -14.08 10.91
C SER A 143 -1.89 -13.29 10.59
N CYS A 144 -1.85 -12.32 9.68
CA CYS A 144 -3.02 -11.58 9.22
C CYS A 144 -4.06 -12.50 8.59
N GLU A 145 -3.63 -13.41 7.71
CA GLU A 145 -4.52 -14.39 7.08
C GLU A 145 -5.20 -15.28 8.12
N GLN A 146 -4.45 -15.76 9.12
CA GLN A 146 -5.00 -16.56 10.20
C GLN A 146 -6.05 -15.79 11.00
N VAL A 147 -5.74 -14.56 11.43
CA VAL A 147 -6.68 -13.71 12.19
C VAL A 147 -7.94 -13.41 11.39
N LEU A 148 -7.84 -13.12 10.10
CA LEU A 148 -8.98 -12.90 9.23
C LEU A 148 -9.87 -14.14 9.14
N LYS A 149 -9.29 -15.33 8.97
CA LYS A 149 -10.02 -16.61 8.96
C LYS A 149 -10.70 -16.91 10.28
N GLU A 150 -10.01 -16.71 11.41
CA GLU A 150 -10.55 -16.92 12.75
C GLU A 150 -11.74 -16.01 13.07
N ASN A 151 -11.73 -14.78 12.50
CA ASN A 151 -12.84 -13.84 12.63
C ASN A 151 -13.94 -14.05 11.56
N GLY A 152 -13.87 -15.11 10.76
CA GLY A 152 -14.88 -15.45 9.78
C GLY A 152 -14.92 -14.55 8.55
N ALA A 153 -13.82 -13.88 8.22
CA ALA A 153 -13.71 -13.10 7.00
C ALA A 153 -13.69 -14.04 5.79
N ASP A 154 -14.67 -13.88 4.89
CA ASP A 154 -14.74 -14.62 3.63
C ASP A 154 -13.89 -13.89 2.57
N LEU A 155 -12.57 -14.04 2.67
CA LEU A 155 -11.57 -13.41 1.79
C LEU A 155 -10.51 -14.42 1.39
N ASN A 156 -10.03 -14.29 0.15
CA ASN A 156 -8.81 -14.97 -0.30
C ASN A 156 -7.61 -14.04 -0.09
N VAL A 157 -6.68 -14.40 0.77
CA VAL A 157 -5.45 -13.61 0.99
C VAL A 157 -4.35 -14.09 0.07
N VAL A 158 -3.74 -13.17 -0.69
CA VAL A 158 -2.59 -13.43 -1.56
C VAL A 158 -1.40 -12.65 -1.05
N LYS A 159 -0.32 -13.37 -0.78
CA LYS A 159 0.93 -12.82 -0.26
C LYS A 159 1.89 -12.44 -1.41
N HIS A 160 2.39 -11.20 -1.37
CA HIS A 160 3.43 -10.69 -2.25
C HIS A 160 4.59 -10.14 -1.42
N VAL A 161 5.63 -10.95 -1.23
CA VAL A 161 6.85 -10.53 -0.53
C VAL A 161 8.01 -10.67 -1.50
N THR A 162 8.60 -9.57 -1.90
CA THR A 162 9.68 -9.52 -2.88
C THR A 162 10.75 -8.50 -2.50
N HIS A 163 11.87 -8.52 -3.23
CA HIS A 163 12.96 -7.58 -3.13
C HIS A 163 13.20 -6.94 -4.51
N GLY A 164 13.44 -5.64 -4.54
CA GLY A 164 13.72 -4.93 -5.79
C GLY A 164 13.41 -3.43 -5.74
N HIS A 165 13.31 -2.81 -6.90
CA HIS A 165 12.91 -1.40 -7.00
C HIS A 165 11.40 -1.25 -6.72
N LYS A 166 11.05 -0.64 -5.60
CA LYS A 166 9.65 -0.56 -5.11
C LYS A 166 8.62 -0.21 -6.19
N LEU A 167 8.86 0.85 -6.97
CA LEU A 167 7.89 1.28 -7.98
C LEU A 167 7.70 0.25 -9.10
N GLU A 168 8.77 -0.40 -9.53
CA GLU A 168 8.74 -1.41 -10.60
C GLU A 168 8.02 -2.66 -10.13
N GLU A 169 8.36 -3.15 -8.94
CA GLU A 169 7.75 -4.34 -8.35
C GLU A 169 6.26 -4.11 -8.02
N HIS A 170 5.87 -2.93 -7.50
CA HIS A 170 4.44 -2.60 -7.33
C HIS A 170 3.69 -2.58 -8.66
N ARG A 171 4.27 -1.99 -9.72
CA ARG A 171 3.65 -1.97 -11.05
C ARG A 171 3.49 -3.37 -11.64
N LYS A 172 4.47 -4.24 -11.43
CA LYS A 172 4.42 -5.64 -11.83
C LYS A 172 3.33 -6.39 -11.06
N ALA A 173 3.32 -6.30 -9.74
CA ALA A 173 2.30 -6.94 -8.90
C ALA A 173 0.87 -6.50 -9.26
N VAL A 174 0.65 -5.20 -9.54
CA VAL A 174 -0.65 -4.69 -10.02
C VAL A 174 -0.98 -5.24 -11.40
N GLY A 175 -0.01 -5.27 -12.34
CA GLY A 175 -0.25 -5.75 -13.71
C GLY A 175 -0.53 -7.25 -13.82
N GLU A 176 0.01 -8.07 -12.91
CA GLU A 176 -0.20 -9.51 -12.88
C GLU A 176 -1.55 -9.92 -12.24
N ASN A 177 -2.20 -9.01 -11.52
CA ASN A 177 -3.42 -9.28 -10.74
C ASN A 177 -4.64 -8.45 -11.18
N GLN A 178 -4.62 -7.95 -12.42
CA GLN A 178 -5.75 -7.23 -13.05
C GLN A 178 -6.71 -8.17 -13.79
#